data_a7a979f6c49927ba2f442cb1b646eb37
#
_entry.id   a7a979f6c49927ba2f442cb1b646eb37
#
_cell.length_a   1.000
_cell.length_b   1.000
_cell.length_c   1.000
_cell.angle_alpha   90.00
_cell.angle_beta   90.00
_cell.angle_gamma   90.00
#
_symmetry.space_group_name_H-M   'P 1'
#
loop_
_entity.id
_entity.type
_entity.pdbx_description
1 polymer ?
#
loop_
_entity_poly.entity_id
_entity_poly.type
_entity_poly.pdbx_seq_one_letter_code
_entity_poly.pdbx_strand_id
1 'polypeptide(L)'
;SRFAYDCFAMLPGQVMGINYGMNKLRFLTPVRAGARVRGRFVLQDVTARSETNLLRTHELTIEIEGTDKPALKAEWLGLAVFKD
;
A
#
# COMPACT_ATOMS: atom_id res chain seq x y z
N SER A 1 -1.45 6.69 -7.38
CA SER A 1 -2.41 6.08 -8.28
C SER A 1 -3.79 6.00 -7.64
N ARG A 2 -4.80 5.86 -8.45
CA ARG A 2 -6.17 5.71 -7.95
C ARG A 2 -6.30 4.50 -7.02
N PHE A 3 -5.62 3.42 -7.36
CA PHE A 3 -5.61 2.20 -6.57
C PHE A 3 -5.13 2.46 -5.14
N ALA A 4 -3.99 3.14 -5.00
CA ALA A 4 -3.46 3.47 -3.68
C ALA A 4 -4.35 4.48 -2.95
N TYR A 5 -4.93 5.42 -3.69
CA TYR A 5 -5.84 6.42 -3.12
C TYR A 5 -7.06 5.77 -2.47
N ASP A 6 -7.66 4.79 -3.14
CA ASP A 6 -8.83 4.10 -2.60
C ASP A 6 -8.50 3.28 -1.34
N CYS A 7 -7.27 2.78 -1.23
CA CYS A 7 -6.83 1.96 -0.10
C CYS A 7 -6.30 2.76 1.07
N PHE A 8 -5.78 3.97 0.84
CA PHE A 8 -5.18 4.81 1.86
C PHE A 8 -6.09 5.99 2.20
N ALA A 9 -7.25 5.67 2.79
CA ALA A 9 -8.17 6.71 3.26
C ALA A 9 -7.49 7.58 4.32
N MET A 10 -7.80 8.87 4.33
CA MET A 10 -7.26 9.80 5.30
C MET A 10 -7.86 9.56 6.68
N LEU A 11 -7.01 9.59 7.69
CA LEU A 11 -7.43 9.46 9.08
C LEU A 11 -8.01 10.77 9.60
N PRO A 12 -8.90 10.72 10.62
CA PRO A 12 -9.39 11.96 11.23
C PRO A 12 -8.24 12.85 11.71
N GLY A 13 -8.29 14.12 11.36
CA GLY A 13 -7.26 15.10 11.71
C GLY A 13 -6.05 15.09 10.80
N GLN A 14 -5.99 14.17 9.86
CA GLN A 14 -4.90 14.12 8.89
C GLN A 14 -5.07 15.25 7.88
N VAL A 15 -4.01 16.04 7.66
CA VAL A 15 -4.04 17.15 6.72
C VAL A 15 -3.44 16.79 5.37
N MET A 16 -2.62 15.74 5.32
CA MET A 16 -1.98 15.33 4.07
C MET A 16 -1.52 13.89 4.17
N GLY A 17 -1.49 13.19 3.04
CA GLY A 17 -0.88 11.88 2.91
C GLY A 17 0.24 11.94 1.89
N ILE A 18 1.37 11.32 2.20
CA ILE A 18 2.52 11.27 1.31
C ILE A 18 2.83 9.82 1.00
N ASN A 19 2.96 9.51 -0.31
CA ASN A 19 3.47 8.22 -0.74
C ASN A 19 4.98 8.21 -0.50
N TYR A 20 5.39 7.45 0.50
CA TYR A 20 6.79 7.44 0.94
C TYR A 20 7.64 6.43 0.19
N GLY A 21 7.03 5.53 -0.55
CA GLY A 21 7.74 4.57 -1.38
C GLY A 21 7.34 3.13 -1.15
N MET A 22 8.10 2.23 -1.71
CA MET A 22 7.90 0.78 -1.61
C MET A 22 9.20 0.10 -1.25
N ASN A 23 9.10 -0.90 -0.36
CA ASN A 23 10.21 -1.77 -0.01
C ASN A 23 9.88 -3.20 -0.39
N LYS A 24 10.89 -4.04 -0.47
CA LYS A 24 10.74 -5.50 -0.64
C LYS A 24 9.84 -5.86 -1.81
N LEU A 25 9.97 -5.12 -2.91
CA LEU A 25 9.19 -5.39 -4.11
C LEU A 25 9.64 -6.71 -4.73
N ARG A 26 8.69 -7.62 -4.93
CA ARG A 26 8.95 -8.93 -5.53
C ARG A 26 7.94 -9.22 -6.61
N PHE A 27 8.41 -9.54 -7.80
CA PHE A 27 7.57 -10.06 -8.88
C PHE A 27 7.61 -11.59 -8.80
N LEU A 28 6.45 -12.20 -8.56
CA LEU A 28 6.37 -13.63 -8.27
C LEU A 28 5.85 -14.44 -9.44
N THR A 29 4.89 -13.89 -10.18
CA THR A 29 4.24 -14.60 -11.28
C THR A 29 3.96 -13.62 -12.40
N PRO A 30 4.32 -13.95 -13.67
CA PRO A 30 3.97 -13.10 -14.80
C PRO A 30 2.46 -12.97 -14.96
N VAL A 31 2.00 -11.79 -15.34
CA VAL A 31 0.59 -11.53 -15.61
C VAL A 31 0.38 -11.57 -17.11
N ARG A 32 -0.54 -12.42 -17.57
CA ARG A 32 -0.87 -12.52 -19.00
C ARG A 32 -1.77 -11.37 -19.42
N ALA A 33 -1.67 -10.98 -20.67
CA ALA A 33 -2.59 -10.00 -21.23
C ALA A 33 -4.03 -10.49 -21.06
N GLY A 34 -4.92 -9.60 -20.64
CA GLY A 34 -6.31 -9.93 -20.41
C GLY A 34 -6.62 -10.60 -19.07
N ALA A 35 -5.61 -10.92 -18.27
CA ALA A 35 -5.82 -11.47 -16.94
C ALA A 35 -6.44 -10.42 -16.01
N ARG A 36 -7.32 -10.88 -15.13
CA ARG A 36 -7.87 -10.01 -14.09
C ARG A 36 -7.00 -10.05 -12.86
N VAL A 37 -6.68 -8.88 -12.33
CA VAL A 37 -5.88 -8.75 -11.13
C VAL A 37 -6.62 -7.89 -10.11
N ARG A 38 -6.32 -8.11 -8.84
CA ARG A 38 -6.79 -7.21 -7.78
C ARG A 38 -5.66 -6.98 -6.79
N GLY A 39 -5.68 -5.81 -6.19
CA GLY A 39 -4.72 -5.48 -5.15
C GLY A 39 -5.34 -5.57 -3.78
N ARG A 40 -4.53 -5.99 -2.82
CA ARG A 40 -4.90 -6.01 -1.40
C ARG A 40 -3.85 -5.28 -0.61
N PHE A 41 -4.30 -4.36 0.24
CA PHE A 41 -3.44 -3.67 1.19
C PHE A 41 -3.79 -4.12 2.60
N VAL A 42 -2.80 -4.59 3.33
CA VAL A 42 -2.98 -4.99 4.73
C VAL A 42 -2.05 -4.13 5.58
N LEU A 43 -2.62 -3.41 6.52
CA LEU A 43 -1.81 -2.59 7.44
C LEU A 43 -0.97 -3.51 8.32
N GLN A 44 0.35 -3.34 8.28
CA GLN A 44 1.28 -4.14 9.05
C GLN A 44 1.86 -3.40 10.24
N ASP A 45 2.09 -2.10 10.09
CA ASP A 45 2.77 -1.33 11.13
C ASP A 45 2.39 0.14 11.04
N VAL A 46 2.38 0.79 12.19
CA VAL A 46 2.21 2.22 12.32
C VAL A 46 3.27 2.73 13.29
N THR A 47 4.11 3.62 12.81
CA THR A 47 5.22 4.17 13.61
C THR A 47 5.13 5.68 13.62
N ALA A 48 5.17 6.27 14.81
CA ALA A 48 5.25 7.73 14.95
C ALA A 48 6.66 8.19 14.59
N ARG A 49 6.75 9.04 13.56
CA ARG A 49 8.03 9.63 13.14
C ARG A 49 8.29 10.95 13.84
N SER A 50 7.21 11.64 14.23
CA SER A 50 7.26 12.88 14.99
C SER A 50 5.90 13.08 15.64
N GLU A 51 5.69 14.22 16.30
CA GLU A 51 4.40 14.53 16.93
C GLU A 51 3.26 14.67 15.93
N THR A 52 3.60 14.98 14.67
CA THR A 52 2.61 15.24 13.63
C THR A 52 2.62 14.22 12.50
N ASN A 53 3.55 13.28 12.50
CA ASN A 53 3.73 12.36 11.37
C ASN A 53 3.68 10.91 11.82
N LEU A 54 2.81 10.13 11.14
CA LEU A 54 2.73 8.68 11.31
C LEU A 54 3.17 8.00 10.02
N LEU A 55 4.09 7.06 10.13
CA LEU A 55 4.47 6.20 9.01
C LEU A 55 3.64 4.93 9.08
N ARG A 56 2.89 4.66 8.01
CA ARG A 56 2.11 3.43 7.90
C ARG A 56 2.76 2.51 6.88
N THR A 57 2.92 1.25 7.24
CA THR A 57 3.44 0.23 6.35
C THR A 57 2.33 -0.74 6.03
N HIS A 58 2.03 -0.91 4.74
CA HIS A 58 1.05 -1.86 4.27
C HIS A 58 1.74 -2.95 3.45
N GLU A 59 1.27 -4.18 3.60
CA GLU A 59 1.62 -5.22 2.65
C GLU A 59 0.70 -5.09 1.45
N LEU A 60 1.30 -4.88 0.28
CA LEU A 60 0.59 -4.88 -0.98
C LEU A 60 0.74 -6.24 -1.63
N THR A 61 -0.38 -6.85 -1.99
CA THR A 61 -0.40 -8.09 -2.76
C THR A 61 -1.26 -7.89 -3.99
N ILE A 62 -0.71 -8.16 -5.15
CA ILE A 62 -1.47 -8.18 -6.40
C ILE A 62 -1.79 -9.63 -6.70
N GLU A 63 -3.08 -9.95 -6.71
CA GLU A 63 -3.57 -11.31 -6.97
C GLU A 63 -4.07 -11.43 -8.40
N ILE A 64 -3.90 -12.61 -8.98
CA ILE A 64 -4.37 -12.93 -10.33
C ILE A 64 -5.57 -13.86 -10.19
N GLU A 65 -6.70 -13.50 -10.83
CA GLU A 65 -7.89 -14.34 -10.82
C GLU A 65 -7.57 -15.72 -11.38
N GLY A 66 -8.02 -16.76 -10.69
CA GLY A 66 -7.85 -18.14 -11.13
C GLY A 66 -6.51 -18.77 -10.76
N THR A 67 -5.65 -18.08 -10.02
CA THR A 67 -4.38 -18.66 -9.56
C THR A 67 -4.25 -18.54 -8.06
N ASP A 68 -3.48 -19.45 -7.47
CA ASP A 68 -3.19 -19.43 -6.03
C ASP A 68 -1.99 -18.56 -5.71
N LYS A 69 -1.19 -18.20 -6.70
CA LYS A 69 0.04 -17.44 -6.50
C LYS A 69 -0.18 -15.98 -6.85
N PRO A 70 0.24 -15.06 -5.99
CA PRO A 70 0.17 -13.63 -6.32
C PRO A 70 1.17 -13.28 -7.42
N ALA A 71 0.86 -12.21 -8.16
CA ALA A 71 1.77 -11.69 -9.17
C ALA A 71 2.89 -10.87 -8.54
N LEU A 72 2.60 -10.19 -7.44
CA LEU A 72 3.52 -9.24 -6.83
C LEU A 72 3.25 -9.11 -5.34
N LYS A 73 4.32 -8.94 -4.58
CA LYS A 73 4.25 -8.54 -3.17
C LYS A 73 5.22 -7.40 -2.92
N ALA A 74 4.80 -6.46 -2.08
CA ALA A 74 5.64 -5.32 -1.70
C ALA A 74 5.20 -4.76 -0.36
N GLU A 75 6.08 -3.98 0.26
CA GLU A 75 5.70 -3.12 1.37
C GLU A 75 5.49 -1.71 0.84
N TRP A 76 4.31 -1.18 1.04
CA TRP A 76 3.97 0.19 0.64
C TRP A 76 4.02 1.09 1.87
N LEU A 77 4.80 2.15 1.77
CA LEU A 77 5.00 3.10 2.86
C LEU A 77 4.21 4.37 2.58
N GLY A 78 3.38 4.75 3.54
CA GLY A 78 2.62 5.98 3.45
C GLY A 78 2.82 6.81 4.71
N LEU A 79 3.08 8.10 4.54
CA LEU A 79 3.25 9.03 5.64
C LEU A 79 1.98 9.85 5.81
N ALA A 80 1.38 9.77 6.99
CA ALA A 80 0.23 10.59 7.35
C ALA A 80 0.72 11.79 8.16
N VAL A 81 0.37 12.98 7.69
CA VAL A 81 0.78 14.24 8.33
C VAL A 81 -0.45 14.87 8.99
N PHE A 82 -0.32 15.21 10.26
CA PHE A 82 -1.38 15.80 11.04
C PHE A 82 -1.06 17.25 11.37
N LYS A 83 -2.11 18.03 11.59
CA LYS A 83 -1.94 19.40 12.01
C LYS A 83 -1.44 19.43 13.44
N ASP A 84 -0.43 20.26 13.68
CA ASP A 84 0.14 20.48 15.00
C ASP A 84 -0.84 21.22 15.94
#